data_c65fe649efc121ad2c5f794b5d7e794e
#
_entry.id   c65fe649efc121ad2c5f794b5d7e794e
#
_cell.length_a   1.000
_cell.length_b   1.000
_cell.length_c   1.000
_cell.angle_alpha   90.00
_cell.angle_beta   90.00
_cell.angle_gamma   90.00
#
_symmetry.space_group_name_H-M   'P 1'
#
loop_
_entity.id
_entity.type
_entity.pdbx_description
1 polymer ?
#
loop_
_entity_poly.entity_id
_entity_poly.type
_entity_poly.pdbx_seq_one_letter_code
_entity_poly.pdbx_strand_id
1 'polypeptide(L)'
;MKTPSSGIFFALLVVIAIQGCGLFSSSPSSGPRPALSVVQARDLGPILTNPDILGRDGGYSALFQGYSVWLYGDTFLAKPNYEDRTLLSDTWSFTTDLNAQDGITGFHEPLDSVGAPTMILPETPAEQAFNQAHNGTNCQTPPCGDRWALWPSAIVANPADSTALIFYMVVSARPGNFNFQGIGTSVAIWQNIQQQPKRPSLAPPIVPNHPDLLFTQNEPGFGSAAFISNGMLYAYGCSYTSGCKLGRVVAANAQARSAWSFYAGSGNWSAQIGDAVTVLSDANILSISWNTFLQCYVALYSPPFSQNVVIRTSAKPEGPWSRETLAFVAMQPAPGNGNVYDALAHAEYDANGGQTIYVSYSRATAASFSSEVRLVAVTLQPASSQP
;
A
#
# COMPACT_ATOMS: atom_id res chain seq x y z
N MET A 1 -31.05 16.98 -28.19
CA MET A 1 -30.65 15.61 -27.86
C MET A 1 -29.16 15.49 -28.13
N LYS A 2 -28.33 15.65 -27.13
CA LYS A 2 -26.88 15.38 -27.17
C LYS A 2 -26.63 14.23 -26.19
N THR A 3 -26.13 13.14 -26.71
CA THR A 3 -25.69 11.97 -25.93
C THR A 3 -24.49 12.35 -25.06
N PRO A 4 -24.44 11.98 -23.80
CA PRO A 4 -23.22 12.15 -22.99
C PRO A 4 -22.19 11.11 -23.40
N SER A 5 -20.99 11.54 -23.72
CA SER A 5 -19.85 10.69 -23.96
C SER A 5 -19.41 10.08 -22.62
N SER A 6 -19.54 8.77 -22.50
CA SER A 6 -19.05 8.00 -21.37
C SER A 6 -17.52 8.04 -21.34
N GLY A 7 -16.93 8.84 -20.47
CA GLY A 7 -15.52 8.77 -20.11
C GLY A 7 -15.29 7.56 -19.22
N ILE A 8 -14.53 6.59 -19.70
CA ILE A 8 -14.14 5.40 -18.94
C ILE A 8 -12.91 5.77 -18.11
N PHE A 9 -13.04 5.75 -16.78
CA PHE A 9 -11.93 5.93 -15.86
C PHE A 9 -11.54 4.59 -15.26
N PHE A 10 -10.34 4.14 -15.53
CA PHE A 10 -9.67 3.11 -14.76
C PHE A 10 -8.41 3.70 -14.15
N ALA A 11 -8.25 3.56 -12.86
CA ALA A 11 -6.95 3.70 -12.22
C ALA A 11 -6.10 2.49 -12.64
N LEU A 12 -5.42 2.61 -13.78
CA LEU A 12 -4.59 1.56 -14.31
C LEU A 12 -3.20 2.07 -14.63
N LEU A 13 -2.23 1.29 -14.23
CA LEU A 13 -0.82 1.44 -14.55
C LEU A 13 -0.57 1.79 -16.03
N VAL A 14 0.38 2.68 -16.24
CA VAL A 14 0.91 3.13 -17.50
C VAL A 14 1.18 1.98 -18.47
N VAL A 15 0.44 1.91 -19.58
CA VAL A 15 0.88 1.22 -20.77
C VAL A 15 1.40 2.28 -21.74
N ILE A 16 2.71 2.52 -21.75
CA ILE A 16 3.37 3.11 -22.90
C ILE A 16 3.44 1.99 -23.93
N ALA A 17 2.61 2.06 -24.96
CA ALA A 17 2.74 1.22 -26.14
C ALA A 17 4.01 1.63 -26.90
N ILE A 18 5.14 1.05 -26.51
CA ILE A 18 6.31 0.99 -27.37
C ILE A 18 6.15 -0.29 -28.18
N GLN A 19 5.72 -0.14 -29.44
CA GLN A 19 5.90 -1.19 -30.44
C GLN A 19 7.40 -1.34 -30.69
N GLY A 20 8.02 -2.25 -29.95
CA GLY A 20 9.36 -2.73 -30.16
C GLY A 20 9.36 -4.21 -29.81
N CYS A 21 9.42 -5.08 -30.83
CA CYS A 21 9.77 -6.49 -30.64
C CYS A 21 11.16 -6.56 -29.99
N GLY A 22 11.18 -6.62 -28.68
CA GLY A 22 12.34 -6.95 -27.87
C GLY A 22 11.92 -8.01 -26.89
N LEU A 23 12.47 -9.21 -27.04
CA LEU A 23 12.43 -10.25 -26.02
C LEU A 23 13.00 -9.67 -24.73
N PHE A 24 12.14 -9.27 -23.79
CA PHE A 24 12.57 -9.02 -22.42
C PHE A 24 12.98 -10.36 -21.83
N SER A 25 14.24 -10.72 -22.00
CA SER A 25 14.87 -11.72 -21.16
C SER A 25 14.92 -11.09 -19.76
N SER A 26 14.11 -11.57 -18.84
CA SER A 26 14.25 -11.28 -17.42
C SER A 26 15.68 -11.72 -17.02
N SER A 27 16.56 -10.75 -16.82
CA SER A 27 17.85 -11.04 -16.19
C SER A 27 17.56 -11.72 -14.86
N PRO A 28 18.24 -12.84 -14.52
CA PRO A 28 18.02 -13.50 -13.24
C PRO A 28 18.30 -12.46 -12.14
N SER A 29 17.31 -12.27 -11.24
CA SER A 29 17.44 -11.33 -10.12
C SER A 29 18.74 -11.60 -9.36
N SER A 30 19.57 -10.57 -9.18
CA SER A 30 20.83 -10.69 -8.48
C SER A 30 20.58 -10.81 -6.96
N GLY A 31 21.29 -11.71 -6.27
CA GLY A 31 21.16 -11.84 -4.81
C GLY A 31 21.56 -13.22 -4.30
N PRO A 32 21.65 -13.37 -2.96
CA PRO A 32 21.87 -14.65 -2.32
C PRO A 32 20.78 -15.68 -2.65
N ARG A 33 21.05 -16.95 -2.36
CA ARG A 33 20.04 -18.01 -2.48
C ARG A 33 18.89 -17.69 -1.51
N PRO A 34 17.61 -17.86 -1.91
CA PRO A 34 16.47 -17.74 -1.00
C PRO A 34 16.56 -18.73 0.17
N ALA A 35 16.14 -18.29 1.37
CA ALA A 35 16.07 -19.15 2.54
C ALA A 35 14.86 -20.08 2.54
N LEU A 36 14.01 -20.02 1.51
CA LEU A 36 12.74 -20.73 1.43
C LEU A 36 12.50 -21.34 0.05
N SER A 37 11.57 -22.30 0.02
CA SER A 37 10.79 -22.67 -1.15
C SER A 37 9.29 -22.66 -0.82
N VAL A 38 8.45 -22.52 -1.85
CA VAL A 38 6.99 -22.57 -1.72
C VAL A 38 6.52 -23.99 -1.94
N VAL A 39 5.76 -24.52 -0.98
CA VAL A 39 5.18 -25.89 -1.06
C VAL A 39 3.84 -25.85 -1.78
N GLN A 40 3.02 -24.85 -1.43
CA GLN A 40 1.65 -24.74 -1.94
C GLN A 40 1.20 -23.27 -1.91
N ALA A 41 0.40 -22.89 -2.89
CA ALA A 41 -0.43 -21.70 -2.86
C ALA A 41 -1.89 -22.10 -3.11
N ARG A 42 -2.80 -21.65 -2.24
CA ARG A 42 -4.23 -21.98 -2.31
C ARG A 42 -5.04 -20.68 -2.33
N ASP A 43 -5.75 -20.44 -3.43
CA ASP A 43 -6.69 -19.32 -3.55
C ASP A 43 -7.87 -19.54 -2.59
N LEU A 44 -8.15 -18.56 -1.75
CA LEU A 44 -9.24 -18.53 -0.78
C LEU A 44 -10.44 -17.73 -1.27
N GLY A 45 -10.33 -17.12 -2.44
CA GLY A 45 -11.38 -16.30 -3.02
C GLY A 45 -11.27 -14.81 -2.69
N PRO A 46 -12.27 -14.03 -3.11
CA PRO A 46 -12.31 -12.59 -2.83
C PRO A 46 -12.65 -12.33 -1.37
N ILE A 47 -12.03 -11.27 -0.83
CA ILE A 47 -12.44 -10.70 0.46
C ILE A 47 -13.73 -9.93 0.24
N LEU A 48 -14.80 -10.38 0.88
CA LEU A 48 -16.12 -9.76 0.75
C LEU A 48 -16.29 -8.67 1.81
N THR A 49 -16.62 -7.49 1.36
CA THR A 49 -16.83 -6.31 2.20
C THR A 49 -18.18 -5.65 1.87
N ASN A 50 -18.28 -4.32 1.93
CA ASN A 50 -19.50 -3.59 1.66
C ASN A 50 -19.95 -3.74 0.19
N PRO A 51 -21.18 -4.18 -0.10
CA PRO A 51 -21.69 -4.36 -1.46
C PRO A 51 -21.87 -3.05 -2.24
N ASP A 52 -21.91 -1.89 -1.57
CA ASP A 52 -21.96 -0.58 -2.23
C ASP A 52 -20.57 -0.10 -2.71
N ILE A 53 -19.51 -0.86 -2.48
CA ILE A 53 -18.18 -0.64 -3.07
C ILE A 53 -18.09 -1.39 -4.39
N LEU A 54 -17.88 -0.67 -5.49
CA LEU A 54 -17.67 -1.24 -6.81
C LEU A 54 -16.25 -1.80 -6.96
N GLY A 55 -15.27 -1.08 -6.44
CA GLY A 55 -13.87 -1.47 -6.48
C GLY A 55 -13.03 -0.55 -5.61
N ARG A 56 -11.89 -1.05 -5.17
CA ARG A 56 -10.89 -0.30 -4.40
C ARG A 56 -9.52 -0.91 -4.53
N ASP A 57 -8.51 -0.10 -4.27
CA ASP A 57 -7.11 -0.43 -4.37
C ASP A 57 -6.48 -0.70 -3.00
N GLY A 58 -5.37 -1.43 -2.97
CA GLY A 58 -4.60 -1.64 -1.77
C GLY A 58 -5.07 -2.82 -0.92
N GLY A 59 -5.01 -2.65 0.38
CA GLY A 59 -5.29 -3.69 1.36
C GLY A 59 -4.15 -3.86 2.35
N TYR A 60 -3.41 -2.79 2.66
CA TYR A 60 -2.44 -2.82 3.75
C TYR A 60 -3.16 -3.10 5.07
N SER A 61 -2.63 -4.00 5.87
CA SER A 61 -3.27 -4.34 7.14
C SER A 61 -2.30 -4.46 8.30
N ALA A 62 -2.85 -4.37 9.51
CA ALA A 62 -2.16 -4.66 10.76
C ALA A 62 -3.12 -5.04 11.88
N LEU A 63 -2.65 -5.81 12.84
CA LEU A 63 -3.35 -6.02 14.10
C LEU A 63 -3.25 -4.75 14.96
N PHE A 64 -4.39 -4.08 15.19
CA PHE A 64 -4.45 -2.88 16.00
C PHE A 64 -5.63 -2.94 16.98
N GLN A 65 -5.34 -2.84 18.26
CA GLN A 65 -6.32 -2.88 19.38
C GLN A 65 -7.29 -4.06 19.32
N GLY A 66 -6.80 -5.24 18.90
CA GLY A 66 -7.58 -6.47 18.83
C GLY A 66 -8.35 -6.69 17.53
N TYR A 67 -8.19 -5.81 16.56
CA TYR A 67 -8.77 -5.91 15.23
C TYR A 67 -7.69 -6.06 14.16
N SER A 68 -7.92 -6.85 13.13
CA SER A 68 -7.20 -6.69 11.87
C SER A 68 -7.84 -5.52 11.13
N VAL A 69 -7.05 -4.46 10.94
CA VAL A 69 -7.47 -3.23 10.27
C VAL A 69 -6.88 -3.21 8.87
N TRP A 70 -7.70 -2.87 7.89
CA TRP A 70 -7.36 -2.84 6.47
C TRP A 70 -7.55 -1.45 5.89
N LEU A 71 -6.55 -0.95 5.20
CA LEU A 71 -6.52 0.36 4.56
C LEU A 71 -6.54 0.19 3.04
N TYR A 72 -7.38 0.97 2.39
CA TYR A 72 -7.55 0.95 0.94
C TYR A 72 -7.32 2.35 0.37
N GLY A 73 -6.84 2.40 -0.86
CA GLY A 73 -6.71 3.63 -1.65
C GLY A 73 -8.03 4.02 -2.33
N ASP A 74 -7.92 4.54 -3.55
CA ASP A 74 -9.08 4.99 -4.33
C ASP A 74 -10.21 3.95 -4.30
N THR A 75 -11.38 4.42 -3.84
CA THR A 75 -12.56 3.57 -3.61
C THR A 75 -13.74 4.11 -4.41
N PHE A 76 -14.26 3.30 -5.34
CA PHE A 76 -15.41 3.63 -6.17
C PHE A 76 -16.70 3.13 -5.50
N LEU A 77 -17.65 4.03 -5.32
CA LEU A 77 -18.95 3.75 -4.70
C LEU A 77 -20.05 3.58 -5.75
N ALA A 78 -20.97 2.65 -5.49
CA ALA A 78 -22.19 2.48 -6.28
C ALA A 78 -23.19 3.64 -6.13
N LYS A 79 -23.13 4.33 -4.98
CA LYS A 79 -23.96 5.49 -4.62
C LYS A 79 -23.08 6.57 -4.00
N PRO A 80 -23.43 7.86 -4.19
CA PRO A 80 -22.68 8.93 -3.55
C PRO A 80 -22.70 8.85 -2.02
N ASN A 81 -21.61 9.32 -1.39
CA ASN A 81 -21.55 9.58 0.04
C ASN A 81 -22.34 10.87 0.42
N TYR A 82 -22.32 11.25 1.69
CA TYR A 82 -23.01 12.45 2.18
C TYR A 82 -22.49 13.77 1.56
N GLU A 83 -21.30 13.77 0.96
CA GLU A 83 -20.71 14.92 0.25
C GLU A 83 -20.94 14.86 -1.27
N ASP A 84 -21.82 14.00 -1.76
CA ASP A 84 -22.09 13.76 -3.18
C ASP A 84 -20.86 13.26 -3.97
N ARG A 85 -20.00 12.46 -3.32
CA ARG A 85 -18.81 11.86 -3.93
C ARG A 85 -19.03 10.37 -4.20
N THR A 86 -18.71 9.90 -5.40
CA THR A 86 -18.69 8.48 -5.79
C THR A 86 -17.28 7.91 -5.86
N LEU A 87 -16.26 8.73 -5.63
CA LEU A 87 -14.85 8.35 -5.55
C LEU A 87 -14.26 8.96 -4.28
N LEU A 88 -13.86 8.11 -3.37
CA LEU A 88 -13.10 8.47 -2.17
C LEU A 88 -11.62 8.16 -2.39
N SER A 89 -10.73 8.97 -1.82
CA SER A 89 -9.29 8.75 -1.96
C SER A 89 -8.75 7.64 -1.08
N ASP A 90 -9.49 7.28 -0.06
CA ASP A 90 -9.19 6.15 0.82
C ASP A 90 -10.47 5.67 1.52
N THR A 91 -10.44 4.43 1.97
CA THR A 91 -11.43 3.84 2.90
C THR A 91 -10.73 2.84 3.80
N TRP A 92 -11.45 2.31 4.78
CA TRP A 92 -10.92 1.32 5.68
C TRP A 92 -12.00 0.37 6.19
N SER A 93 -11.55 -0.79 6.60
CA SER A 93 -12.38 -1.78 7.27
C SER A 93 -11.61 -2.47 8.39
N PHE A 94 -12.32 -3.15 9.27
CA PHE A 94 -11.72 -3.93 10.35
C PHE A 94 -12.54 -5.17 10.63
N THR A 95 -11.88 -6.18 11.20
CA THR A 95 -12.54 -7.42 11.65
C THR A 95 -11.89 -7.97 12.90
N THR A 96 -12.65 -8.71 13.69
CA THR A 96 -12.13 -9.54 14.80
C THR A 96 -11.77 -10.96 14.36
N ASP A 97 -12.06 -11.32 13.12
CA ASP A 97 -11.64 -12.61 12.56
C ASP A 97 -10.13 -12.57 12.28
N LEU A 98 -9.37 -13.27 13.09
CA LEU A 98 -7.91 -13.39 12.98
C LEU A 98 -7.47 -14.77 12.47
N ASN A 99 -8.41 -15.54 11.93
CA ASN A 99 -8.14 -16.85 11.32
C ASN A 99 -8.45 -16.82 9.84
N ALA A 100 -7.42 -16.71 8.99
CA ALA A 100 -7.61 -16.66 7.55
C ALA A 100 -7.62 -18.04 6.88
N GLN A 101 -7.65 -19.16 7.63
CA GLN A 101 -7.54 -20.51 7.06
C GLN A 101 -8.67 -20.85 6.08
N ASP A 102 -9.86 -20.36 6.33
CA ASP A 102 -11.07 -20.55 5.51
C ASP A 102 -11.55 -19.27 4.81
N GLY A 103 -10.70 -18.25 4.78
CA GLY A 103 -10.98 -16.89 4.34
C GLY A 103 -11.05 -15.94 5.52
N ILE A 104 -11.28 -14.66 5.24
CA ILE A 104 -11.45 -13.64 6.28
C ILE A 104 -12.87 -13.08 6.14
N THR A 105 -13.60 -13.04 7.26
CA THR A 105 -15.01 -12.68 7.30
C THR A 105 -15.29 -11.59 8.34
N GLY A 106 -16.55 -11.18 8.48
CA GLY A 106 -16.96 -10.25 9.53
C GLY A 106 -16.36 -8.85 9.42
N PHE A 107 -16.06 -8.39 8.21
CA PHE A 107 -15.59 -7.03 8.01
C PHE A 107 -16.66 -6.01 8.37
N HIS A 108 -16.25 -5.01 9.13
CA HIS A 108 -17.02 -3.82 9.45
C HIS A 108 -16.35 -2.61 8.79
N GLU A 109 -17.14 -1.78 8.15
CA GLU A 109 -16.70 -0.51 7.60
C GLU A 109 -17.38 0.62 8.35
N PRO A 110 -16.64 1.65 8.79
CA PRO A 110 -17.26 2.86 9.31
C PRO A 110 -18.04 3.56 8.21
N LEU A 111 -19.29 3.89 8.51
CA LEU A 111 -20.22 4.46 7.56
C LEU A 111 -20.58 5.91 7.94
N ASP A 112 -20.85 6.72 6.94
CA ASP A 112 -21.39 8.07 7.11
C ASP A 112 -22.90 8.06 7.34
N SER A 113 -23.51 9.25 7.38
CA SER A 113 -24.95 9.42 7.66
C SER A 113 -25.88 8.87 6.57
N VAL A 114 -25.36 8.59 5.38
CA VAL A 114 -26.13 8.00 4.27
C VAL A 114 -25.78 6.52 4.03
N GLY A 115 -24.92 5.96 4.87
CA GLY A 115 -24.52 4.56 4.83
C GLY A 115 -23.36 4.27 3.86
N ALA A 116 -22.64 5.28 3.39
CA ALA A 116 -21.45 5.11 2.57
C ALA A 116 -20.19 4.96 3.45
N PRO A 117 -19.16 4.20 3.00
CA PRO A 117 -17.89 4.10 3.69
C PRO A 117 -17.23 5.47 3.93
N THR A 118 -16.53 5.61 5.05
CA THR A 118 -15.79 6.83 5.40
C THR A 118 -14.31 6.71 5.11
N MET A 119 -13.65 7.85 4.89
CA MET A 119 -12.20 7.92 4.79
C MET A 119 -11.54 7.76 6.16
N ILE A 120 -10.37 7.10 6.20
CA ILE A 120 -9.55 6.98 7.41
C ILE A 120 -8.72 8.23 7.65
N LEU A 121 -8.10 8.79 6.60
CA LEU A 121 -7.25 9.95 6.70
C LEU A 121 -8.10 11.23 6.63
N PRO A 122 -8.09 12.07 7.68
CA PRO A 122 -8.85 13.30 7.65
C PRO A 122 -8.26 14.31 6.66
N GLU A 123 -9.09 14.87 5.78
CA GLU A 123 -8.71 16.02 4.98
C GLU A 123 -8.43 17.22 5.88
N THR A 124 -7.44 18.04 5.54
CA THR A 124 -7.30 19.37 6.16
C THR A 124 -8.46 20.27 5.71
N PRO A 125 -8.79 21.34 6.45
CA PRO A 125 -9.83 22.29 6.01
C PRO A 125 -9.59 22.86 4.61
N ALA A 126 -8.32 23.04 4.21
CA ALA A 126 -7.97 23.53 2.88
C ALA A 126 -8.20 22.48 1.79
N GLU A 127 -7.82 21.21 2.04
CA GLU A 127 -8.09 20.09 1.12
C GLU A 127 -9.60 19.87 0.97
N GLN A 128 -10.35 19.87 2.06
CA GLN A 128 -11.80 19.73 2.04
C GLN A 128 -12.48 20.84 1.25
N ALA A 129 -12.11 22.11 1.51
CA ALA A 129 -12.67 23.25 0.78
C ALA A 129 -12.36 23.18 -0.72
N PHE A 130 -11.13 22.76 -1.08
CA PHE A 130 -10.74 22.56 -2.46
C PHE A 130 -11.55 21.44 -3.11
N ASN A 131 -11.62 20.28 -2.48
CA ASN A 131 -12.34 19.12 -3.00
C ASN A 131 -13.83 19.39 -3.16
N GLN A 132 -14.45 20.12 -2.25
CA GLN A 132 -15.86 20.54 -2.37
C GLN A 132 -16.07 21.52 -3.53
N ALA A 133 -15.18 22.51 -3.70
CA ALA A 133 -15.29 23.50 -4.76
C ALA A 133 -15.17 22.91 -6.18
N HIS A 134 -14.45 21.79 -6.32
CA HIS A 134 -14.18 21.13 -7.60
C HIS A 134 -14.99 19.85 -7.80
N ASN A 135 -15.86 19.48 -6.86
CA ASN A 135 -16.59 18.21 -6.90
C ASN A 135 -17.64 18.18 -8.03
N GLY A 136 -17.47 17.25 -8.95
CA GLY A 136 -18.44 16.74 -9.91
C GLY A 136 -19.45 17.77 -10.49
N THR A 137 -20.72 17.46 -10.33
CA THR A 137 -21.86 18.27 -10.85
C THR A 137 -22.06 19.58 -10.12
N ASN A 138 -21.57 19.71 -8.90
CA ASN A 138 -21.69 20.91 -8.06
C ASN A 138 -20.46 21.81 -8.12
N CYS A 139 -19.59 21.58 -9.09
CA CYS A 139 -18.33 22.32 -9.24
C CYS A 139 -18.55 23.80 -9.38
N GLN A 140 -17.97 24.58 -8.45
CA GLN A 140 -18.04 26.04 -8.43
C GLN A 140 -16.84 26.68 -9.14
N THR A 141 -15.73 25.96 -9.28
CA THR A 141 -14.46 26.46 -9.81
C THR A 141 -13.86 25.44 -10.78
N PRO A 142 -13.86 25.72 -12.10
CA PRO A 142 -13.18 24.85 -13.06
C PRO A 142 -11.65 24.83 -12.85
N PRO A 143 -10.99 23.70 -13.20
CA PRO A 143 -11.53 22.49 -13.78
C PRO A 143 -12.23 21.61 -12.76
N CYS A 144 -13.41 21.10 -13.13
CA CYS A 144 -14.18 20.25 -12.24
C CYS A 144 -13.61 18.83 -12.19
N GLY A 145 -13.62 18.24 -11.00
CA GLY A 145 -13.07 16.91 -10.76
C GLY A 145 -11.61 16.89 -10.30
N ASP A 146 -10.95 18.06 -10.22
CA ASP A 146 -9.65 18.16 -9.54
C ASP A 146 -9.83 17.89 -8.04
N ARG A 147 -8.88 17.14 -7.45
CA ARG A 147 -8.95 16.83 -6.02
C ARG A 147 -7.57 16.64 -5.39
N TRP A 148 -7.50 16.93 -4.13
CA TRP A 148 -6.47 16.40 -3.25
C TRP A 148 -6.89 15.00 -2.80
N ALA A 149 -6.07 14.02 -3.10
CA ALA A 149 -6.27 12.64 -2.66
C ALA A 149 -5.24 12.27 -1.59
N LEU A 150 -5.67 11.47 -0.63
CA LEU A 150 -4.84 10.92 0.43
C LEU A 150 -4.79 9.41 0.23
N TRP A 151 -3.64 8.88 -0.20
CA TRP A 151 -3.48 7.44 -0.43
C TRP A 151 -2.72 6.82 0.74
N PRO A 152 -3.41 6.06 1.61
CA PRO A 152 -2.74 5.32 2.67
C PRO A 152 -1.88 4.20 2.08
N SER A 153 -0.85 3.87 2.80
CA SER A 153 0.06 2.77 2.50
C SER A 153 0.36 1.98 3.77
N ALA A 154 1.58 1.60 4.07
CA ALA A 154 1.87 0.75 5.22
C ALA A 154 1.25 1.26 6.53
N ILE A 155 0.56 0.38 7.23
CA ILE A 155 0.12 0.56 8.62
C ILE A 155 0.97 -0.32 9.52
N VAL A 156 1.42 0.24 10.64
CA VAL A 156 2.27 -0.46 11.62
C VAL A 156 1.76 -0.20 13.02
N ALA A 157 1.31 -1.24 13.71
CA ALA A 157 0.98 -1.14 15.14
C ALA A 157 2.27 -1.03 15.97
N ASN A 158 2.28 -0.09 16.92
CA ASN A 158 3.38 0.05 17.87
C ASN A 158 3.01 -0.65 19.18
N PRO A 159 3.63 -1.77 19.50
CA PRO A 159 3.29 -2.54 20.72
C PRO A 159 3.70 -1.81 22.01
N ALA A 160 4.57 -0.79 21.94
CA ALA A 160 5.08 -0.09 23.12
C ALA A 160 4.05 0.88 23.74
N ASP A 161 3.15 1.44 22.91
CA ASP A 161 2.20 2.47 23.36
C ASP A 161 0.76 2.24 22.82
N SER A 162 0.53 1.09 22.18
CA SER A 162 -0.77 0.72 21.60
C SER A 162 -1.28 1.71 20.56
N THR A 163 -0.40 2.45 19.88
CA THR A 163 -0.73 3.29 18.72
C THR A 163 -0.52 2.54 17.41
N ALA A 164 -1.02 3.08 16.31
CA ALA A 164 -0.63 2.68 14.96
C ALA A 164 -0.07 3.88 14.19
N LEU A 165 0.85 3.59 13.29
CA LEU A 165 1.44 4.54 12.36
C LEU A 165 0.90 4.22 10.97
N ILE A 166 0.29 5.20 10.31
CA ILE A 166 -0.25 5.06 8.95
C ILE A 166 0.57 5.96 8.03
N PHE A 167 1.31 5.35 7.12
CA PHE A 167 1.96 6.08 6.05
C PHE A 167 0.94 6.49 5.00
N TYR A 168 1.15 7.64 4.37
CA TYR A 168 0.28 8.11 3.31
C TYR A 168 1.03 9.04 2.34
N MET A 169 0.48 9.15 1.14
CA MET A 169 0.90 10.10 0.12
C MET A 169 -0.21 11.12 -0.12
N VAL A 170 0.16 12.40 -0.23
CA VAL A 170 -0.73 13.43 -0.75
C VAL A 170 -0.56 13.50 -2.26
N VAL A 171 -1.66 13.47 -2.97
CA VAL A 171 -1.72 13.42 -4.43
C VAL A 171 -2.60 14.53 -4.96
N SER A 172 -2.10 15.29 -5.94
CA SER A 172 -2.93 16.14 -6.79
C SER A 172 -3.48 15.29 -7.92
N ALA A 173 -4.76 15.01 -7.91
CA ALA A 173 -5.44 14.21 -8.93
C ALA A 173 -6.37 15.09 -9.78
N ARG A 174 -6.41 14.83 -11.08
CA ARG A 174 -7.20 15.54 -12.07
C ARG A 174 -8.00 14.56 -12.93
N PRO A 175 -9.09 14.99 -13.56
CA PRO A 175 -9.80 14.15 -14.51
C PRO A 175 -8.89 13.64 -15.63
N GLY A 176 -9.05 12.38 -16.00
CA GLY A 176 -8.26 11.72 -17.04
C GLY A 176 -7.44 10.55 -16.50
N ASN A 177 -7.12 9.59 -17.39
CA ASN A 177 -6.34 8.41 -17.01
C ASN A 177 -4.94 8.83 -16.58
N PHE A 178 -4.49 8.36 -15.43
CA PHE A 178 -3.15 8.64 -14.87
C PHE A 178 -2.80 10.12 -14.72
N ASN A 179 -3.80 10.99 -14.65
CA ASN A 179 -3.59 12.42 -14.48
C ASN A 179 -3.48 12.78 -13.00
N PHE A 180 -2.45 12.27 -12.35
CA PHE A 180 -2.17 12.56 -10.95
C PHE A 180 -0.67 12.75 -10.70
N GLN A 181 -0.36 13.47 -9.64
CA GLN A 181 1.02 13.74 -9.21
C GLN A 181 1.12 13.61 -7.70
N GLY A 182 2.04 12.76 -7.23
CA GLY A 182 2.42 12.72 -5.82
C GLY A 182 3.11 14.01 -5.40
N ILE A 183 2.68 14.60 -4.29
CA ILE A 183 3.23 15.85 -3.74
C ILE A 183 4.27 15.56 -2.66
N GLY A 184 4.08 14.48 -1.94
CA GLY A 184 4.98 14.02 -0.89
C GLY A 184 4.34 12.97 -0.02
N THR A 185 5.12 12.43 0.91
CA THR A 185 4.66 11.38 1.82
C THR A 185 4.82 11.78 3.28
N SER A 186 4.07 11.13 4.14
CA SER A 186 4.07 11.42 5.56
C SER A 186 3.58 10.21 6.37
N VAL A 187 3.50 10.40 7.70
CA VAL A 187 3.00 9.41 8.63
C VAL A 187 1.99 10.03 9.59
N ALA A 188 0.80 9.45 9.70
CA ALA A 188 -0.21 9.80 10.70
C ALA A 188 -0.10 8.87 11.91
N ILE A 189 -0.37 9.39 13.10
CA ILE A 189 -0.43 8.61 14.35
C ILE A 189 -1.89 8.33 14.67
N TRP A 190 -2.22 7.07 14.86
CA TRP A 190 -3.55 6.62 15.23
C TRP A 190 -3.54 6.08 16.66
N GLN A 191 -4.16 6.81 17.57
CA GLN A 191 -4.15 6.48 18.99
C GLN A 191 -5.27 5.54 19.41
N ASN A 192 -6.41 5.63 18.74
CA ASN A 192 -7.60 4.87 19.08
C ASN A 192 -8.42 4.59 17.82
N ILE A 193 -8.86 3.33 17.64
CA ILE A 193 -9.65 2.91 16.48
C ILE A 193 -10.98 3.69 16.33
N GLN A 194 -11.50 4.26 17.41
CA GLN A 194 -12.72 5.07 17.39
C GLN A 194 -12.50 6.56 17.05
N GLN A 195 -11.25 6.95 16.81
CA GLN A 195 -10.86 8.33 16.48
C GLN A 195 -10.14 8.35 15.13
N GLN A 196 -10.13 9.50 14.48
CA GLN A 196 -9.33 9.64 13.27
C GLN A 196 -7.82 9.72 13.58
N PRO A 197 -6.94 9.19 12.71
CA PRO A 197 -5.50 9.37 12.80
C PRO A 197 -5.13 10.86 12.74
N LYS A 198 -4.08 11.23 13.46
CA LYS A 198 -3.57 12.59 13.49
C LYS A 198 -2.39 12.74 12.53
N ARG A 199 -2.56 13.56 11.50
CA ARG A 199 -1.49 13.97 10.59
C ARG A 199 -0.53 14.93 11.29
N PRO A 200 0.79 14.99 10.96
CA PRO A 200 1.72 15.96 11.53
C PRO A 200 1.36 17.39 11.12
N SER A 201 1.97 18.36 11.80
CA SER A 201 1.86 19.78 11.45
C SER A 201 3.21 20.44 11.65
N LEU A 202 3.97 20.57 10.56
CA LEU A 202 5.30 21.16 10.56
C LEU A 202 5.25 22.69 10.46
N ALA A 203 6.08 23.35 11.24
CA ALA A 203 6.26 24.79 11.18
C ALA A 203 7.76 25.13 11.19
N PRO A 204 8.35 25.65 10.09
CA PRO A 204 7.72 25.88 8.79
C PRO A 204 7.45 24.57 8.02
N PRO A 205 6.48 24.53 7.08
CA PRO A 205 6.25 23.38 6.23
C PRO A 205 7.44 23.19 5.25
N ILE A 206 7.79 21.93 4.96
CA ILE A 206 8.82 21.60 3.95
C ILE A 206 8.26 21.59 2.53
N VAL A 207 6.94 21.38 2.41
CA VAL A 207 6.21 21.52 1.15
C VAL A 207 5.22 22.67 1.31
N PRO A 208 5.28 23.71 0.49
CA PRO A 208 4.37 24.84 0.57
C PRO A 208 2.90 24.40 0.57
N ASN A 209 2.10 24.95 1.48
CA ASN A 209 0.68 24.63 1.68
C ASN A 209 0.37 23.21 2.20
N HIS A 210 1.39 22.37 2.45
CA HIS A 210 1.24 21.03 3.00
C HIS A 210 2.11 20.86 4.27
N PRO A 211 1.67 21.43 5.40
CA PRO A 211 2.43 21.35 6.67
C PRO A 211 2.48 19.94 7.27
N ASP A 212 1.69 19.05 6.72
CA ASP A 212 1.55 17.65 7.15
C ASP A 212 2.51 16.69 6.46
N LEU A 213 3.29 17.15 5.46
CA LEU A 213 4.24 16.30 4.72
C LEU A 213 5.61 16.29 5.39
N LEU A 214 6.13 15.07 5.59
CA LEU A 214 7.47 14.82 6.12
C LEU A 214 8.53 14.68 5.01
N PHE A 215 8.13 14.23 3.83
CA PHE A 215 9.01 13.98 2.69
C PHE A 215 8.41 14.58 1.42
N THR A 216 9.25 15.21 0.61
CA THR A 216 8.85 15.86 -0.63
C THR A 216 8.70 14.84 -1.77
N GLN A 217 8.06 15.24 -2.86
CA GLN A 217 7.92 14.41 -4.08
C GLN A 217 9.24 13.99 -4.74
N ASN A 218 10.35 14.71 -4.46
CA ASN A 218 11.67 14.43 -5.02
C ASN A 218 12.51 13.51 -4.13
N GLU A 219 11.96 13.10 -2.98
CA GLU A 219 12.57 12.20 -2.04
C GLU A 219 11.94 10.81 -2.13
N PRO A 220 12.57 9.75 -1.57
CA PRO A 220 11.93 8.45 -1.50
C PRO A 220 10.58 8.51 -0.81
N GLY A 221 9.55 7.98 -1.45
CA GLY A 221 8.19 7.94 -0.91
C GLY A 221 8.07 6.87 0.17
N PHE A 222 8.50 7.18 1.39
CA PHE A 222 8.44 6.22 2.50
C PHE A 222 7.01 5.80 2.82
N GLY A 223 6.83 4.49 3.05
CA GLY A 223 5.54 3.87 3.31
C GLY A 223 5.18 2.73 2.35
N SER A 224 6.02 2.44 1.34
CA SER A 224 5.80 1.26 0.48
C SER A 224 5.76 -0.04 1.30
N ALA A 225 6.56 -0.14 2.36
CA ALA A 225 6.47 -1.10 3.44
C ALA A 225 7.03 -0.48 4.72
N ALA A 226 6.56 -0.92 5.88
CA ALA A 226 7.14 -0.51 7.15
C ALA A 226 6.90 -1.58 8.23
N PHE A 227 7.75 -1.61 9.23
CA PHE A 227 7.60 -2.43 10.43
C PHE A 227 8.38 -1.83 11.62
N ILE A 228 8.03 -2.24 12.83
CA ILE A 228 8.76 -1.88 14.05
C ILE A 228 9.53 -3.10 14.54
N SER A 229 10.82 -2.89 14.85
CA SER A 229 11.67 -3.88 15.50
C SER A 229 12.48 -3.20 16.59
N ASN A 230 12.40 -3.72 17.81
CA ASN A 230 13.10 -3.18 18.99
C ASN A 230 12.87 -1.67 19.21
N GLY A 231 11.63 -1.21 19.03
CA GLY A 231 11.25 0.21 19.20
C GLY A 231 11.69 1.12 18.05
N MET A 232 12.38 0.59 17.04
CA MET A 232 12.79 1.30 15.84
C MET A 232 11.80 1.02 14.70
N LEU A 233 11.22 2.05 14.14
CA LEU A 233 10.45 2.00 12.92
C LEU A 233 11.41 1.97 11.72
N TYR A 234 11.26 1.00 10.86
CA TYR A 234 11.90 0.89 9.55
C TYR A 234 10.85 1.14 8.47
N ALA A 235 11.14 2.00 7.51
CA ALA A 235 10.25 2.29 6.39
C ALA A 235 10.99 2.28 5.06
N TYR A 236 10.38 1.64 4.07
CA TYR A 236 10.89 1.58 2.70
C TYR A 236 10.15 2.60 1.84
N GLY A 237 10.90 3.34 1.06
CA GLY A 237 10.39 4.21 0.01
C GLY A 237 10.83 3.68 -1.33
N CYS A 238 9.90 3.12 -2.09
CA CYS A 238 10.17 2.40 -3.32
C CYS A 238 9.63 3.13 -4.55
N SER A 239 10.33 2.96 -5.66
CA SER A 239 9.84 3.36 -6.98
C SER A 239 10.29 2.37 -8.04
N TYR A 240 9.56 2.27 -9.13
CA TYR A 240 9.89 1.39 -10.26
C TYR A 240 11.25 1.70 -10.90
N THR A 241 11.69 2.96 -10.82
CA THR A 241 12.90 3.41 -11.52
C THR A 241 14.15 3.39 -10.65
N SER A 242 14.01 3.57 -9.32
CA SER A 242 15.16 3.70 -8.41
C SER A 242 15.24 2.60 -7.36
N GLY A 243 14.25 1.68 -7.33
CA GLY A 243 14.14 0.66 -6.28
C GLY A 243 13.76 1.26 -4.93
N CYS A 244 13.98 0.49 -3.88
CA CYS A 244 13.63 0.85 -2.51
C CYS A 244 14.82 1.45 -1.77
N LYS A 245 14.60 2.56 -1.10
CA LYS A 245 15.48 3.14 -0.09
C LYS A 245 14.95 2.79 1.29
N LEU A 246 15.82 2.75 2.30
CA LEU A 246 15.43 2.41 3.66
C LEU A 246 15.72 3.57 4.61
N GLY A 247 14.67 4.02 5.31
CA GLY A 247 14.76 4.96 6.42
C GLY A 247 14.43 4.27 7.75
N ARG A 248 14.93 4.83 8.86
CA ARG A 248 14.56 4.40 10.20
C ARG A 248 14.47 5.58 11.16
N VAL A 249 13.66 5.39 12.20
CA VAL A 249 13.48 6.36 13.29
C VAL A 249 13.00 5.62 14.54
N VAL A 250 13.25 6.14 15.73
CA VAL A 250 12.55 5.65 16.94
C VAL A 250 11.05 5.87 16.74
N ALA A 251 10.24 4.83 16.92
CA ALA A 251 8.82 4.86 16.54
C ALA A 251 8.04 6.04 17.15
N ALA A 252 8.33 6.40 18.39
CA ALA A 252 7.72 7.57 19.06
C ALA A 252 8.05 8.92 18.37
N ASN A 253 9.09 8.98 17.54
CA ASN A 253 9.55 10.17 16.82
C ASN A 253 9.21 10.12 15.33
N ALA A 254 8.31 9.24 14.91
CA ALA A 254 7.99 9.00 13.49
C ALA A 254 7.62 10.29 12.73
N GLN A 255 6.97 11.25 13.40
CA GLN A 255 6.58 12.54 12.82
C GLN A 255 7.67 13.63 12.93
N ALA A 256 8.81 13.35 13.54
CA ALA A 256 9.94 14.28 13.64
C ALA A 256 10.94 13.99 12.50
N ARG A 257 10.83 14.71 11.38
CA ARG A 257 11.71 14.48 10.21
C ARG A 257 13.20 14.48 10.57
N SER A 258 13.66 15.38 11.44
CA SER A 258 15.05 15.47 11.85
C SER A 258 15.56 14.28 12.66
N ALA A 259 14.66 13.44 13.16
CA ALA A 259 15.03 12.21 13.88
C ALA A 259 15.29 11.00 12.96
N TRP A 260 14.94 11.11 11.68
CA TRP A 260 15.12 10.03 10.71
C TRP A 260 16.59 9.87 10.32
N SER A 261 16.99 8.64 10.10
CA SER A 261 18.25 8.28 9.46
C SER A 261 18.02 7.32 8.30
N PHE A 262 18.87 7.39 7.29
CA PHE A 262 18.72 6.70 6.02
C PHE A 262 19.90 5.78 5.78
N TYR A 263 19.66 4.60 5.25
CA TYR A 263 20.73 3.62 5.02
C TYR A 263 21.65 4.06 3.87
N ALA A 264 22.91 4.32 4.20
CA ALA A 264 23.93 4.83 3.29
C ALA A 264 24.89 3.74 2.76
N GLY A 265 24.55 2.46 2.98
CA GLY A 265 25.37 1.33 2.55
C GLY A 265 26.43 0.89 3.56
N SER A 266 26.91 -0.34 3.40
CA SER A 266 27.98 -0.94 4.24
C SER A 266 27.72 -0.87 5.75
N GLY A 267 26.44 -0.93 6.16
CA GLY A 267 26.03 -0.84 7.57
C GLY A 267 25.95 0.59 8.12
N ASN A 268 26.22 1.62 7.31
CA ASN A 268 26.18 3.02 7.73
C ASN A 268 24.79 3.64 7.58
N TRP A 269 24.49 4.59 8.47
CA TRP A 269 23.26 5.36 8.46
C TRP A 269 23.59 6.86 8.48
N SER A 270 22.91 7.63 7.64
CA SER A 270 23.11 9.07 7.48
C SER A 270 21.84 9.83 7.88
N ALA A 271 21.99 11.02 8.43
CA ALA A 271 20.88 11.96 8.62
C ALA A 271 20.48 12.62 7.29
N GLN A 272 21.31 12.52 6.25
CA GLN A 272 21.02 13.11 4.94
C GLN A 272 20.30 12.08 4.06
N ILE A 273 19.07 12.42 3.64
CA ILE A 273 18.26 11.53 2.80
C ILE A 273 18.89 11.26 1.42
N GLY A 274 19.69 12.21 0.91
CA GLY A 274 20.40 12.07 -0.35
C GLY A 274 21.49 11.00 -0.36
N ASP A 275 21.94 10.57 0.83
CA ASP A 275 22.94 9.50 0.95
C ASP A 275 22.31 8.10 0.88
N ALA A 276 20.97 8.02 0.85
CA ALA A 276 20.25 6.74 0.85
C ALA A 276 20.58 5.90 -0.38
N VAL A 277 21.07 4.68 -0.18
CA VAL A 277 21.35 3.72 -1.25
C VAL A 277 20.18 2.76 -1.47
N THR A 278 20.07 2.17 -2.66
CA THR A 278 19.05 1.17 -2.97
C THR A 278 19.34 -0.13 -2.21
N VAL A 279 18.35 -0.64 -1.49
CA VAL A 279 18.43 -1.88 -0.72
C VAL A 279 17.67 -3.04 -1.36
N LEU A 280 16.65 -2.75 -2.16
CA LEU A 280 15.82 -3.72 -2.87
C LEU A 280 15.42 -3.14 -4.23
N SER A 281 15.51 -3.93 -5.30
CA SER A 281 15.06 -3.55 -6.65
C SER A 281 13.74 -4.25 -7.00
N ASP A 282 13.11 -3.78 -8.08
CA ASP A 282 11.98 -4.42 -8.77
C ASP A 282 10.66 -4.47 -7.95
N ALA A 283 10.61 -3.74 -6.83
CA ALA A 283 9.41 -3.59 -6.01
C ALA A 283 8.96 -2.13 -5.96
N ASN A 284 7.67 -1.89 -5.83
CA ASN A 284 7.09 -0.57 -5.60
C ASN A 284 6.15 -0.57 -4.39
N ILE A 285 5.16 -1.44 -4.41
CA ILE A 285 4.25 -1.72 -3.30
C ILE A 285 4.59 -3.12 -2.80
N LEU A 286 4.84 -3.26 -1.50
CA LEU A 286 5.26 -4.53 -0.92
C LEU A 286 4.91 -4.59 0.57
N SER A 287 4.91 -5.80 1.11
CA SER A 287 4.93 -6.05 2.55
C SER A 287 6.29 -6.58 2.97
N ILE A 288 6.75 -6.20 4.16
CA ILE A 288 7.97 -6.75 4.78
C ILE A 288 7.68 -7.04 6.25
N SER A 289 7.96 -8.28 6.67
CA SER A 289 7.79 -8.71 8.05
C SER A 289 8.89 -9.67 8.48
N TRP A 290 9.09 -9.84 9.78
CA TRP A 290 9.91 -10.90 10.33
C TRP A 290 9.12 -12.21 10.34
N ASN A 291 9.64 -13.23 9.67
CA ASN A 291 9.04 -14.56 9.66
C ASN A 291 9.72 -15.43 10.72
N THR A 292 8.97 -15.82 11.75
CA THR A 292 9.51 -16.58 12.88
C THR A 292 9.84 -18.03 12.50
N PHE A 293 9.12 -18.62 11.54
CA PHE A 293 9.40 -19.97 11.05
C PHE A 293 10.72 -20.04 10.26
N LEU A 294 11.00 -19.04 9.43
CA LEU A 294 12.21 -18.96 8.61
C LEU A 294 13.38 -18.25 9.30
N GLN A 295 13.14 -17.57 10.43
CA GLN A 295 14.13 -16.76 11.16
C GLN A 295 14.80 -15.69 10.27
N CYS A 296 14.02 -15.03 9.43
CA CYS A 296 14.48 -13.97 8.54
C CYS A 296 13.36 -12.99 8.19
N TYR A 297 13.73 -11.84 7.62
CA TYR A 297 12.77 -10.94 7.00
C TYR A 297 12.30 -11.51 5.66
N VAL A 298 11.01 -11.37 5.42
CA VAL A 298 10.33 -11.76 4.18
C VAL A 298 9.76 -10.51 3.54
N ALA A 299 10.15 -10.24 2.30
CA ALA A 299 9.56 -9.23 1.43
C ALA A 299 8.69 -9.93 0.39
N LEU A 300 7.43 -9.50 0.25
CA LEU A 300 6.49 -10.04 -0.72
C LEU A 300 5.91 -8.90 -1.56
N TYR A 301 5.84 -9.08 -2.87
CA TYR A 301 5.34 -8.10 -3.82
C TYR A 301 4.99 -8.73 -5.17
N SER A 302 4.31 -7.97 -6.03
CA SER A 302 4.19 -8.25 -7.46
C SER A 302 5.16 -7.35 -8.23
N PRO A 303 6.09 -7.92 -9.03
CA PRO A 303 6.93 -7.14 -9.92
C PRO A 303 6.09 -6.33 -10.91
N PRO A 304 6.56 -5.17 -11.39
CA PRO A 304 5.84 -4.34 -12.33
C PRO A 304 5.41 -5.11 -13.58
N PHE A 305 4.17 -4.88 -14.01
CA PHE A 305 3.57 -5.50 -15.21
C PHE A 305 3.58 -7.04 -15.21
N SER A 306 3.67 -7.66 -14.06
CA SER A 306 3.69 -9.11 -13.88
C SER A 306 2.44 -9.59 -13.16
N GLN A 307 2.05 -10.84 -13.44
CA GLN A 307 1.07 -11.58 -12.64
C GLN A 307 1.75 -12.43 -11.56
N ASN A 308 3.06 -12.49 -11.57
CA ASN A 308 3.80 -13.20 -10.53
C ASN A 308 3.70 -12.45 -9.21
N VAL A 309 3.50 -13.19 -8.14
CA VAL A 309 3.73 -12.74 -6.78
C VAL A 309 4.99 -13.44 -6.29
N VAL A 310 5.95 -12.66 -5.81
CA VAL A 310 7.29 -13.17 -5.48
C VAL A 310 7.66 -12.86 -4.04
N ILE A 311 8.58 -13.67 -3.52
CA ILE A 311 9.13 -13.54 -2.17
C ILE A 311 10.64 -13.39 -2.27
N ARG A 312 11.20 -12.50 -1.42
CA ARG A 312 12.63 -12.40 -1.14
C ARG A 312 12.87 -12.48 0.36
N THR A 313 14.05 -12.94 0.76
CA THR A 313 14.42 -13.09 2.16
C THR A 313 15.70 -12.35 2.47
N SER A 314 15.85 -11.86 3.71
CA SER A 314 17.08 -11.27 4.22
C SER A 314 17.20 -11.48 5.73
N ALA A 315 18.44 -11.60 6.21
CA ALA A 315 18.72 -11.63 7.65
C ALA A 315 18.61 -10.25 8.31
N LYS A 316 18.62 -9.17 7.52
CA LYS A 316 18.60 -7.78 8.01
C LYS A 316 17.65 -6.92 7.17
N PRO A 317 17.08 -5.85 7.75
CA PRO A 317 16.23 -4.92 7.01
C PRO A 317 16.89 -4.34 5.76
N GLU A 318 18.15 -3.99 5.85
CA GLU A 318 18.92 -3.41 4.75
C GLU A 318 19.41 -4.42 3.71
N GLY A 319 19.15 -5.71 3.91
CA GLY A 319 19.64 -6.75 3.00
C GLY A 319 21.02 -7.33 3.41
N PRO A 320 21.73 -8.03 2.50
CA PRO A 320 21.30 -8.26 1.11
C PRO A 320 20.06 -9.15 1.01
N TRP A 321 19.15 -8.77 0.13
CA TRP A 321 17.96 -9.55 -0.18
C TRP A 321 18.28 -10.67 -1.15
N SER A 322 17.66 -11.84 -0.95
CA SER A 322 17.82 -13.00 -1.83
C SER A 322 17.31 -12.70 -3.24
N ARG A 323 17.57 -13.62 -4.17
CA ARG A 323 16.86 -13.69 -5.44
C ARG A 323 15.37 -13.94 -5.19
N GLU A 324 14.53 -13.61 -6.15
CA GLU A 324 13.10 -13.88 -6.11
C GLU A 324 12.79 -15.37 -6.08
N THR A 325 11.80 -15.73 -5.28
CA THR A 325 11.11 -17.02 -5.33
C THR A 325 9.67 -16.78 -5.73
N LEU A 326 9.18 -17.44 -6.76
CA LEU A 326 7.77 -17.37 -7.14
C LEU A 326 6.92 -17.94 -6.01
N ALA A 327 6.02 -17.10 -5.47
CA ALA A 327 5.00 -17.54 -4.51
C ALA A 327 3.82 -18.18 -5.23
N PHE A 328 3.26 -17.46 -6.19
CA PHE A 328 2.20 -17.94 -7.08
C PHE A 328 2.04 -17.02 -8.29
N VAL A 329 1.26 -17.48 -9.27
CA VAL A 329 0.77 -16.63 -10.36
C VAL A 329 -0.64 -16.21 -10.00
N ALA A 330 -0.86 -14.91 -9.87
CA ALA A 330 -2.16 -14.35 -9.52
C ALA A 330 -3.18 -14.56 -10.65
N MET A 331 -4.46 -14.66 -10.29
CA MET A 331 -5.54 -14.78 -11.27
C MET A 331 -5.57 -13.56 -12.18
N GLN A 332 -5.66 -13.79 -13.48
CA GLN A 332 -5.70 -12.71 -14.47
C GLN A 332 -6.87 -11.78 -14.23
N PRO A 333 -6.71 -10.47 -14.45
CA PRO A 333 -7.83 -9.55 -14.57
C PRO A 333 -8.80 -10.00 -15.66
N ALA A 334 -10.03 -9.49 -15.61
CA ALA A 334 -10.99 -9.73 -16.68
C ALA A 334 -10.44 -9.17 -18.02
N PRO A 335 -10.77 -9.78 -19.17
CA PRO A 335 -10.25 -9.37 -20.48
C PRO A 335 -10.43 -7.87 -20.73
N GLY A 336 -9.34 -7.21 -21.08
CA GLY A 336 -9.29 -5.77 -21.36
C GLY A 336 -9.16 -4.87 -20.12
N ASN A 337 -9.14 -5.42 -18.91
CA ASN A 337 -9.10 -4.65 -17.68
C ASN A 337 -7.82 -4.95 -16.89
N GLY A 338 -6.85 -4.05 -16.97
CA GLY A 338 -5.79 -3.84 -16.01
C GLY A 338 -4.80 -4.98 -15.73
N ASN A 339 -4.01 -4.73 -14.72
CA ASN A 339 -3.00 -5.63 -14.19
C ASN A 339 -3.40 -6.15 -12.81
N VAL A 340 -2.70 -7.17 -12.34
CA VAL A 340 -2.65 -7.53 -10.92
C VAL A 340 -1.67 -6.60 -10.25
N TYR A 341 -2.00 -6.12 -9.06
CA TYR A 341 -1.18 -5.18 -8.29
C TYR A 341 -1.44 -5.31 -6.78
N ASP A 342 -0.66 -4.61 -5.97
CA ASP A 342 -0.79 -4.56 -4.52
C ASP A 342 -0.77 -5.93 -3.85
N ALA A 343 0.18 -6.80 -4.26
CA ALA A 343 0.39 -8.05 -3.55
C ALA A 343 1.01 -7.76 -2.17
N LEU A 344 0.30 -8.09 -1.09
CA LEU A 344 0.66 -7.79 0.30
C LEU A 344 0.45 -9.03 1.18
N ALA A 345 1.45 -9.36 2.00
CA ALA A 345 1.31 -10.35 3.06
C ALA A 345 0.80 -9.68 4.34
N HIS A 346 -0.04 -10.40 5.07
CA HIS A 346 -0.74 -9.95 6.26
C HIS A 346 -0.21 -10.71 7.48
N ALA A 347 0.84 -10.19 8.11
CA ALA A 347 1.58 -10.87 9.16
C ALA A 347 0.74 -11.21 10.40
N GLU A 348 -0.34 -10.48 10.64
CA GLU A 348 -1.28 -10.74 11.73
C GLU A 348 -2.07 -12.05 11.57
N TYR A 349 -2.10 -12.59 10.35
CA TYR A 349 -2.74 -13.87 10.04
C TYR A 349 -1.75 -15.04 9.92
N ASP A 350 -0.45 -14.80 10.04
CA ASP A 350 0.58 -15.83 9.89
C ASP A 350 0.30 -17.05 10.77
N ALA A 351 0.19 -18.21 10.16
CA ALA A 351 -0.03 -19.46 10.88
C ALA A 351 1.29 -20.21 11.09
N ASN A 352 1.41 -20.89 12.26
CA ASN A 352 2.60 -21.68 12.64
C ASN A 352 3.90 -20.85 12.54
N GLY A 353 3.86 -19.61 13.02
CA GLY A 353 5.02 -18.71 13.01
C GLY A 353 5.42 -18.21 11.63
N GLY A 354 4.48 -18.23 10.66
CA GLY A 354 4.70 -17.83 9.28
C GLY A 354 5.12 -18.98 8.36
N GLN A 355 4.91 -20.24 8.77
CA GLN A 355 4.97 -21.37 7.83
C GLN A 355 3.90 -21.25 6.76
N THR A 356 2.71 -20.79 7.13
CA THR A 356 1.70 -20.34 6.17
C THR A 356 1.51 -18.85 6.34
N ILE A 357 1.72 -18.11 5.27
CA ILE A 357 1.45 -16.68 5.16
C ILE A 357 0.20 -16.46 4.32
N TYR A 358 -0.54 -15.41 4.61
CA TYR A 358 -1.75 -15.03 3.86
C TYR A 358 -1.47 -13.75 3.08
N VAL A 359 -1.80 -13.79 1.80
CA VAL A 359 -1.41 -12.77 0.83
C VAL A 359 -2.65 -12.29 0.11
N SER A 360 -2.90 -10.98 0.12
CA SER A 360 -3.89 -10.38 -0.77
C SER A 360 -3.26 -9.82 -2.04
N TYR A 361 -4.07 -9.64 -3.06
CA TYR A 361 -3.74 -8.87 -4.25
C TYR A 361 -5.01 -8.28 -4.87
N SER A 362 -4.86 -7.15 -5.55
CA SER A 362 -5.94 -6.47 -6.26
C SER A 362 -5.96 -6.85 -7.72
N ARG A 363 -7.14 -7.02 -8.28
CA ARG A 363 -7.34 -7.20 -9.72
C ARG A 363 -8.65 -6.58 -10.20
N ALA A 364 -8.66 -6.06 -11.41
CA ALA A 364 -9.89 -5.58 -12.04
C ALA A 364 -10.81 -6.75 -12.42
N THR A 365 -12.13 -6.54 -12.30
CA THR A 365 -13.18 -7.45 -12.77
C THR A 365 -13.81 -6.95 -14.06
N ALA A 366 -14.83 -7.67 -14.60
CA ALA A 366 -15.41 -7.34 -15.91
C ALA A 366 -16.27 -6.06 -15.92
N ALA A 367 -16.83 -5.65 -14.77
CA ALA A 367 -17.64 -4.45 -14.69
C ALA A 367 -16.78 -3.18 -14.61
N SER A 368 -17.32 -2.06 -15.11
CA SER A 368 -16.63 -0.76 -15.06
C SER A 368 -16.41 -0.34 -13.59
N PHE A 369 -15.22 0.18 -13.30
CA PHE A 369 -14.79 0.60 -11.96
C PHE A 369 -14.86 -0.50 -10.90
N SER A 370 -14.91 -1.77 -11.32
CA SER A 370 -15.01 -2.90 -10.42
C SER A 370 -13.68 -3.61 -10.29
N SER A 371 -13.27 -3.84 -9.05
CA SER A 371 -12.11 -4.64 -8.69
C SER A 371 -12.44 -5.54 -7.50
N GLU A 372 -11.61 -6.54 -7.28
CA GLU A 372 -11.68 -7.38 -6.09
C GLU A 372 -10.30 -7.50 -5.45
N VAL A 373 -10.28 -7.60 -4.14
CA VAL A 373 -9.11 -8.00 -3.37
C VAL A 373 -9.25 -9.50 -3.09
N ARG A 374 -8.29 -10.31 -3.55
CA ARG A 374 -8.32 -11.77 -3.37
C ARG A 374 -7.30 -12.20 -2.34
N LEU A 375 -7.63 -13.25 -1.61
CA LEU A 375 -6.79 -13.84 -0.58
C LEU A 375 -6.20 -15.18 -1.05
N VAL A 376 -4.92 -15.40 -0.77
CA VAL A 376 -4.19 -16.64 -1.08
C VAL A 376 -3.42 -17.09 0.16
N ALA A 377 -3.57 -18.35 0.56
CA ALA A 377 -2.71 -18.98 1.56
C ALA A 377 -1.46 -19.57 0.88
N VAL A 378 -0.26 -19.20 1.33
CA VAL A 378 1.02 -19.66 0.79
C VAL A 378 1.78 -20.40 1.87
N THR A 379 2.03 -21.70 1.66
CA THR A 379 2.79 -22.53 2.58
C THR A 379 4.26 -22.58 2.19
N LEU A 380 5.11 -22.25 3.14
CA LEU A 380 6.55 -22.15 2.98
C LEU A 380 7.26 -23.34 3.66
N GLN A 381 8.45 -23.64 3.17
CA GLN A 381 9.42 -24.48 3.86
C GLN A 381 10.82 -23.87 3.74
N PRO A 382 11.72 -24.12 4.72
CA PRO A 382 13.12 -23.73 4.59
C PRO A 382 13.72 -24.34 3.31
N ALA A 383 14.56 -23.59 2.61
CA ALA A 383 15.29 -24.14 1.49
C ALA A 383 16.15 -25.31 1.96
N SER A 384 16.10 -26.44 1.24
CA SER A 384 16.98 -27.56 1.54
C SER A 384 18.43 -27.10 1.41
N SER A 385 19.23 -27.33 2.46
CA SER A 385 20.68 -27.30 2.34
C SER A 385 21.08 -28.39 1.37
N GLN A 386 21.21 -28.05 0.09
CA GLN A 386 21.97 -28.95 -0.79
C GLN A 386 23.42 -28.90 -0.39
N PRO A 387 24.08 -30.05 -0.29
CA PRO A 387 25.48 -30.15 0.08
C PRO A 387 26.40 -29.41 -0.88
#